data_7db91ea446b6ccfd88c89fdb9ae2c608
#
_entry.id   7db91ea446b6ccfd88c89fdb9ae2c608
#
_cell.length_a   1.000
_cell.length_b   1.000
_cell.length_c   1.000
_cell.angle_alpha   90.00
_cell.angle_beta   90.00
_cell.angle_gamma   90.00
#
_symmetry.space_group_name_H-M   'P 1'
#
loop_
_entity.id
_entity.type
_entity.pdbx_description
1 polymer ?
#
loop_
_entity_poly.entity_id
_entity_poly.type
_entity_poly.pdbx_seq_one_letter_code
_entity_poly.pdbx_strand_id
1 'polypeptide(L)'
;MNLLKKSLSVLAVAAMAVSLAGCGGSSSSSKSTESGEKIFRFGQSNPKVGLDMQTNTNSGASSVADNVLEGLYCWNDDNKEECVLAKDMPEVSDDGLTYTITLKKGVKFSDGSDLTTEDVKYTFERMFTPATGCTNTYMYNMITGAQDMLDGKATELSGFETVDDYTFKLHIDYKFAPFVANLGMDYASIYPSDACAAAGENWGKGTNLIGTGPYVIKENDEQTKVVMVPNKKYHGKKPNLDRLEIVYIDDYSTKMMEYEQGNIDMCDLDTSLLDQYKDSDLKDEITQVTPLGTYFLSIKDNDPVLSNKAVREAISLAINRKELCSTVLNGAAEPASSFLNPGVPGHDDKLKTYEHNVKKAKQVLADAGISNPTFTCKVRQKEEKIATALQAYLKEAGITMNV
;
A
#
# COMPACT_ATOMS: atom_id res chain seq x y z
N MET A 1 2.54 36.13 61.32
CA MET A 1 1.60 37.30 61.38
C MET A 1 0.70 37.18 60.16
N ASN A 2 -0.51 36.81 60.49
CA ASN A 2 -1.79 37.04 59.80
C ASN A 2 -1.96 36.57 58.35
N LEU A 3 -2.80 35.58 58.12
CA LEU A 3 -4.25 35.39 58.25
C LEU A 3 -5.05 35.78 57.00
N LEU A 4 -5.72 34.76 56.44
CA LEU A 4 -7.13 34.71 55.99
C LEU A 4 -7.49 35.47 54.69
N LYS A 5 -8.30 34.90 53.80
CA LYS A 5 -9.64 34.22 53.82
C LYS A 5 -9.88 33.62 52.44
N LYS A 6 -10.30 32.41 52.21
CA LYS A 6 -11.64 31.80 52.14
C LYS A 6 -12.71 32.62 51.39
N SER A 7 -13.24 31.97 50.32
CA SER A 7 -14.64 31.78 49.95
C SER A 7 -14.70 30.90 48.70
N LEU A 8 -15.13 29.71 48.67
CA LEU A 8 -16.40 29.02 48.77
C LEU A 8 -17.53 29.68 47.95
N SER A 9 -17.93 29.03 46.85
CA SER A 9 -19.30 29.05 46.34
C SER A 9 -19.64 27.72 45.69
N VAL A 10 -20.50 27.01 46.37
CA VAL A 10 -21.29 25.83 46.00
C VAL A 10 -22.55 26.33 45.34
N LEU A 11 -23.12 25.56 44.40
CA LEU A 11 -24.51 25.37 43.98
C LEU A 11 -24.50 25.07 42.47
N ALA A 12 -25.24 24.12 41.90
CA ALA A 12 -26.33 23.30 42.38
C ALA A 12 -26.47 22.07 41.45
N VAL A 13 -26.86 20.99 42.06
CA VAL A 13 -27.40 19.78 41.46
C VAL A 13 -28.81 20.04 40.96
N ALA A 14 -29.11 19.61 39.73
CA ALA A 14 -30.50 19.31 39.35
C ALA A 14 -30.49 18.02 38.53
N ALA A 15 -30.91 16.96 39.21
CA ALA A 15 -31.29 15.69 38.62
C ALA A 15 -32.68 15.82 37.95
N MET A 16 -32.84 15.24 36.77
CA MET A 16 -34.12 14.72 36.33
C MET A 16 -33.90 13.40 35.60
N ALA A 17 -34.33 12.36 36.28
CA ALA A 17 -34.55 11.04 35.76
C ALA A 17 -35.96 10.97 35.18
N VAL A 18 -36.09 10.46 33.95
CA VAL A 18 -37.33 9.82 33.49
C VAL A 18 -36.98 8.66 32.57
N SER A 19 -37.09 7.46 33.12
CA SER A 19 -37.73 6.18 32.71
C SER A 19 -37.66 5.74 31.24
N LEU A 20 -36.98 4.63 31.05
CA LEU A 20 -37.39 3.26 30.67
C LEU A 20 -38.54 3.11 29.67
N ALA A 21 -38.24 2.50 28.55
CA ALA A 21 -38.75 1.19 28.13
C ALA A 21 -38.41 0.86 26.69
N GLY A 22 -37.88 -0.36 26.45
CA GLY A 22 -38.29 -1.12 25.29
C GLY A 22 -37.22 -1.66 24.35
N CYS A 23 -36.82 -2.92 24.60
CA CYS A 23 -36.54 -3.99 23.63
C CYS A 23 -35.55 -3.81 22.46
N GLY A 24 -34.43 -4.49 22.58
CA GLY A 24 -34.01 -5.60 21.70
C GLY A 24 -33.74 -5.31 20.23
N GLY A 25 -32.49 -5.29 19.87
CA GLY A 25 -32.05 -5.39 18.50
C GLY A 25 -30.58 -4.99 18.41
N SER A 26 -29.70 -6.00 18.35
CA SER A 26 -28.28 -5.79 18.06
C SER A 26 -28.13 -5.22 16.66
N SER A 27 -27.86 -3.94 16.56
CA SER A 27 -27.35 -3.31 15.36
C SER A 27 -26.16 -2.47 15.78
N SER A 28 -25.01 -2.77 15.21
CA SER A 28 -23.80 -1.96 15.30
C SER A 28 -24.13 -0.51 14.93
N SER A 29 -24.27 0.34 15.95
CA SER A 29 -24.57 1.75 15.75
C SER A 29 -23.26 2.49 15.52
N SER A 30 -22.97 2.82 14.26
CA SER A 30 -22.13 3.98 13.98
C SER A 30 -22.75 5.18 14.70
N LYS A 31 -22.05 5.78 15.68
CA LYS A 31 -22.47 7.01 16.33
C LYS A 31 -22.58 8.10 15.26
N SER A 32 -23.81 8.43 14.83
CA SER A 32 -24.06 9.61 14.02
C SER A 32 -23.67 10.85 14.81
N THR A 33 -22.80 11.68 14.25
CA THR A 33 -22.58 13.05 14.72
C THR A 33 -23.90 13.82 14.66
N GLU A 34 -24.09 14.83 15.49
CA GLU A 34 -25.30 15.68 15.56
C GLU A 34 -25.76 16.27 14.22
N SER A 35 -24.92 16.22 13.19
CA SER A 35 -25.21 16.74 11.83
C SER A 35 -25.88 15.74 10.89
N GLY A 36 -25.98 14.46 11.26
CA GLY A 36 -26.49 13.40 10.35
C GLY A 36 -25.50 13.04 9.22
N GLU A 37 -24.28 13.58 9.21
CA GLU A 37 -23.23 13.22 8.24
C GLU A 37 -22.76 11.78 8.45
N LYS A 38 -22.59 11.06 7.33
CA LYS A 38 -21.98 9.74 7.31
C LYS A 38 -20.46 9.89 7.17
N ILE A 39 -19.76 9.73 8.27
CA ILE A 39 -18.32 9.85 8.35
C ILE A 39 -17.70 8.47 8.56
N PHE A 40 -16.62 8.16 7.85
CA PHE A 40 -15.80 7.00 8.12
C PHE A 40 -14.39 7.46 8.44
N ARG A 41 -13.82 6.96 9.53
CA ARG A 41 -12.50 7.31 10.04
C ARG A 41 -11.61 6.09 10.05
N PHE A 42 -10.56 6.11 9.24
CA PHE A 42 -9.57 5.05 9.20
C PHE A 42 -8.29 5.46 9.90
N GLY A 43 -7.93 4.76 10.97
CA GLY A 43 -6.70 4.96 11.71
C GLY A 43 -5.54 4.20 11.09
N GLN A 44 -4.50 4.91 10.64
CA GLN A 44 -3.29 4.30 10.10
C GLN A 44 -2.03 5.02 10.61
N SER A 45 -0.86 4.40 10.43
CA SER A 45 0.41 5.08 10.70
C SER A 45 0.67 6.16 9.66
N ASN A 46 1.28 7.27 10.10
CA ASN A 46 1.62 8.37 9.21
C ASN A 46 2.65 7.92 8.15
N PRO A 47 2.36 8.01 6.85
CA PRO A 47 3.30 7.61 5.79
C PRO A 47 4.55 8.49 5.73
N LYS A 48 4.49 9.73 6.24
CA LYS A 48 5.59 10.74 6.26
C LYS A 48 6.18 11.00 4.87
N VAL A 49 5.36 10.85 3.83
CA VAL A 49 5.68 11.11 2.42
C VAL A 49 4.53 11.85 1.75
N GLY A 50 4.79 12.51 0.63
CA GLY A 50 3.74 13.12 -0.19
C GLY A 50 2.81 12.09 -0.84
N LEU A 51 1.72 12.58 -1.42
CA LEU A 51 0.69 11.76 -2.07
C LEU A 51 0.93 11.59 -3.58
N ASP A 52 2.07 12.03 -4.10
CA ASP A 52 2.48 11.78 -5.48
C ASP A 52 2.97 10.34 -5.64
N MET A 53 2.14 9.49 -6.21
CA MET A 53 2.39 8.05 -6.32
C MET A 53 3.53 7.69 -7.28
N GLN A 54 3.94 8.58 -8.17
CA GLN A 54 5.13 8.34 -8.98
C GLN A 54 6.44 8.46 -8.19
N THR A 55 6.44 9.22 -7.08
CA THR A 55 7.66 9.49 -6.30
C THR A 55 7.78 8.68 -5.02
N ASN A 56 6.78 7.87 -4.68
CA ASN A 56 6.83 7.01 -3.50
C ASN A 56 6.13 5.66 -3.73
N THR A 57 6.36 4.71 -2.81
CA THR A 57 5.80 3.36 -2.81
C THR A 57 5.11 3.03 -1.47
N ASN A 58 4.69 4.05 -0.74
CA ASN A 58 4.17 3.88 0.60
C ASN A 58 2.66 3.55 0.56
N SER A 59 2.28 2.38 1.06
CA SER A 59 0.88 1.94 1.10
C SER A 59 -0.04 2.86 1.91
N GLY A 60 0.49 3.57 2.91
CA GLY A 60 -0.28 4.57 3.65
C GLY A 60 -0.58 5.84 2.82
N ALA A 61 0.28 6.18 1.84
CA ALA A 61 -0.03 7.23 0.86
C ALA A 61 -1.04 6.72 -0.18
N SER A 62 -0.91 5.45 -0.64
CA SER A 62 -1.88 4.83 -1.55
C SER A 62 -3.30 4.86 -0.98
N SER A 63 -3.49 4.58 0.32
CA SER A 63 -4.83 4.60 0.94
C SER A 63 -5.55 5.95 0.84
N VAL A 64 -4.82 7.05 0.68
CA VAL A 64 -5.38 8.37 0.36
C VAL A 64 -5.51 8.56 -1.15
N ALA A 65 -4.45 8.26 -1.89
CA ALA A 65 -4.37 8.50 -3.33
C ALA A 65 -5.44 7.72 -4.11
N ASP A 66 -5.71 6.46 -3.77
CA ASP A 66 -6.71 5.60 -4.41
C ASP A 66 -8.15 6.12 -4.30
N ASN A 67 -8.41 7.02 -3.35
CA ASN A 67 -9.71 7.68 -3.23
C ASN A 67 -9.81 8.95 -4.10
N VAL A 68 -8.69 9.46 -4.61
CA VAL A 68 -8.60 10.74 -5.35
C VAL A 68 -8.20 10.52 -6.80
N LEU A 69 -7.28 9.59 -7.04
CA LEU A 69 -6.71 9.27 -8.35
C LEU A 69 -7.36 8.02 -8.93
N GLU A 70 -7.36 7.91 -10.25
CA GLU A 70 -7.72 6.70 -10.95
C GLU A 70 -6.74 6.45 -12.10
N GLY A 71 -6.48 5.16 -12.38
CA GLY A 71 -5.74 4.69 -13.54
C GLY A 71 -6.65 4.35 -14.72
N LEU A 72 -6.05 3.89 -15.81
CA LEU A 72 -6.80 3.35 -16.97
C LEU A 72 -7.62 2.12 -16.56
N TYR A 73 -7.04 1.30 -15.71
CA TYR A 73 -7.59 0.06 -15.16
C TYR A 73 -7.40 0.05 -13.64
N CYS A 74 -8.06 -0.86 -12.95
CA CYS A 74 -7.80 -1.21 -11.55
C CYS A 74 -7.86 -2.73 -11.36
N TRP A 75 -7.50 -3.20 -10.16
CA TRP A 75 -7.72 -4.57 -9.73
C TRP A 75 -9.00 -4.65 -8.92
N ASN A 76 -9.89 -5.56 -9.27
CA ASN A 76 -11.10 -5.82 -8.50
C ASN A 76 -10.84 -6.84 -7.37
N ASP A 77 -11.87 -7.11 -6.56
CA ASP A 77 -11.80 -8.04 -5.42
C ASP A 77 -11.46 -9.50 -5.83
N ASP A 78 -11.67 -9.86 -7.10
CA ASP A 78 -11.29 -11.17 -7.67
C ASP A 78 -9.85 -11.20 -8.20
N ASN A 79 -9.05 -10.15 -7.99
CA ASN A 79 -7.72 -9.96 -8.57
C ASN A 79 -7.72 -10.02 -10.11
N LYS A 80 -8.70 -9.36 -10.73
CA LYS A 80 -8.79 -9.21 -12.18
C LYS A 80 -8.77 -7.74 -12.56
N GLU A 81 -8.22 -7.45 -13.74
CA GLU A 81 -8.22 -6.11 -14.28
C GLU A 81 -9.65 -5.67 -14.61
N GLU A 82 -10.01 -4.45 -14.23
CA GLU A 82 -11.29 -3.81 -14.50
C GLU A 82 -11.05 -2.42 -15.11
N CYS A 83 -11.90 -2.06 -16.10
CA CYS A 83 -11.80 -0.77 -16.79
C CYS A 83 -12.30 0.38 -15.91
N VAL A 84 -11.45 1.37 -15.64
CA VAL A 84 -11.78 2.59 -14.86
C VAL A 84 -11.91 3.79 -15.79
N LEU A 85 -10.80 4.35 -16.28
CA LEU A 85 -10.78 5.45 -17.25
C LEU A 85 -10.77 4.96 -18.69
N ALA A 86 -10.25 3.76 -18.95
CA ALA A 86 -10.40 3.08 -20.23
C ALA A 86 -11.85 2.63 -20.40
N LYS A 87 -12.36 2.74 -21.65
CA LYS A 87 -13.71 2.30 -22.02
C LYS A 87 -13.82 0.77 -22.02
N ASP A 88 -12.82 0.12 -22.60
CA ASP A 88 -12.73 -1.32 -22.78
C ASP A 88 -11.29 -1.80 -22.49
N MET A 89 -11.07 -3.12 -22.44
CA MET A 89 -9.71 -3.67 -22.43
C MET A 89 -9.00 -3.29 -23.74
N PRO A 90 -7.65 -3.18 -23.75
CA PRO A 90 -6.92 -2.71 -24.92
C PRO A 90 -7.06 -3.68 -26.11
N GLU A 91 -7.15 -3.13 -27.32
CA GLU A 91 -6.94 -3.92 -28.53
C GLU A 91 -5.44 -4.13 -28.71
N VAL A 92 -5.02 -5.40 -28.75
CA VAL A 92 -3.61 -5.76 -28.86
C VAL A 92 -3.32 -6.25 -30.28
N SER A 93 -2.25 -5.72 -30.90
CA SER A 93 -1.81 -6.15 -32.24
C SER A 93 -1.38 -7.62 -32.26
N ASP A 94 -1.39 -8.25 -33.45
CA ASP A 94 -1.02 -9.65 -33.62
C ASP A 94 0.39 -9.99 -33.12
N ASP A 95 1.31 -9.05 -33.25
CA ASP A 95 2.67 -9.18 -32.73
C ASP A 95 2.75 -8.99 -31.21
N GLY A 96 1.67 -8.53 -30.56
CA GLY A 96 1.59 -8.30 -29.12
C GLY A 96 2.41 -7.12 -28.61
N LEU A 97 2.77 -6.17 -29.50
CA LEU A 97 3.65 -5.05 -29.15
C LEU A 97 2.95 -3.69 -29.18
N THR A 98 1.72 -3.61 -29.70
CA THR A 98 0.93 -2.37 -29.76
C THR A 98 -0.39 -2.56 -29.02
N TYR A 99 -0.68 -1.67 -28.09
CA TYR A 99 -1.91 -1.64 -27.29
C TYR A 99 -2.69 -0.39 -27.63
N THR A 100 -3.83 -0.54 -28.32
CA THR A 100 -4.75 0.57 -28.61
C THR A 100 -5.76 0.67 -27.47
N ILE A 101 -5.83 1.84 -26.85
CA ILE A 101 -6.65 2.12 -25.68
C ILE A 101 -7.56 3.30 -25.98
N THR A 102 -8.85 3.16 -25.66
CA THR A 102 -9.85 4.22 -25.80
C THR A 102 -10.33 4.66 -24.41
N LEU A 103 -10.32 5.94 -24.15
CA LEU A 103 -10.82 6.55 -22.90
C LEU A 103 -12.35 6.63 -22.89
N LYS A 104 -12.93 6.59 -21.69
CA LYS A 104 -14.33 6.99 -21.48
C LYS A 104 -14.49 8.49 -21.77
N LYS A 105 -15.49 8.86 -22.57
CA LYS A 105 -15.76 10.28 -22.89
C LYS A 105 -16.51 10.97 -21.77
N GLY A 106 -16.21 12.24 -21.57
CA GLY A 106 -16.91 13.11 -20.61
C GLY A 106 -16.48 12.91 -19.15
N VAL A 107 -15.42 12.14 -18.90
CA VAL A 107 -14.77 12.08 -17.59
C VAL A 107 -14.09 13.42 -17.31
N LYS A 108 -14.26 13.93 -16.09
CA LYS A 108 -13.65 15.18 -15.64
C LYS A 108 -12.80 14.95 -14.39
N PHE A 109 -11.72 15.68 -14.33
CA PHE A 109 -10.99 15.85 -13.08
C PHE A 109 -11.80 16.67 -12.07
N SER A 110 -11.42 16.62 -10.81
CA SER A 110 -12.13 17.26 -9.72
C SER A 110 -12.14 18.81 -9.81
N ASP A 111 -11.17 19.40 -10.48
CA ASP A 111 -11.13 20.84 -10.82
C ASP A 111 -12.09 21.22 -11.94
N GLY A 112 -12.54 20.24 -12.71
CA GLY A 112 -13.51 20.41 -13.81
C GLY A 112 -12.91 20.34 -15.20
N SER A 113 -11.59 20.22 -15.35
CA SER A 113 -10.93 19.96 -16.64
C SER A 113 -11.35 18.60 -17.21
N ASP A 114 -11.33 18.46 -18.51
CA ASP A 114 -11.69 17.22 -19.21
C ASP A 114 -10.49 16.28 -19.26
N LEU A 115 -10.72 14.98 -19.03
CA LEU A 115 -9.72 13.93 -19.27
C LEU A 115 -9.56 13.70 -20.77
N THR A 116 -8.30 13.79 -21.25
CA THR A 116 -7.93 13.51 -22.64
C THR A 116 -6.68 12.63 -22.72
N THR A 117 -6.31 12.25 -23.94
CA THR A 117 -5.06 11.51 -24.22
C THR A 117 -3.81 12.32 -23.91
N GLU A 118 -3.89 13.65 -23.83
CA GLU A 118 -2.79 14.51 -23.43
C GLU A 118 -2.40 14.30 -21.97
N ASP A 119 -3.38 14.13 -21.08
CA ASP A 119 -3.14 13.83 -19.66
C ASP A 119 -2.48 12.46 -19.46
N VAL A 120 -2.89 11.48 -20.28
CA VAL A 120 -2.26 10.16 -20.29
C VAL A 120 -0.83 10.25 -20.76
N LYS A 121 -0.58 10.96 -21.89
CA LYS A 121 0.77 11.19 -22.43
C LYS A 121 1.64 11.87 -21.38
N TYR A 122 1.17 12.97 -20.81
CA TYR A 122 1.85 13.72 -19.77
C TYR A 122 2.23 12.84 -18.58
N THR A 123 1.29 12.00 -18.11
CA THR A 123 1.52 11.11 -16.97
C THR A 123 2.69 10.14 -17.21
N PHE A 124 2.75 9.50 -18.38
CA PHE A 124 3.84 8.58 -18.71
C PHE A 124 5.14 9.33 -19.00
N GLU A 125 5.11 10.46 -19.69
CA GLU A 125 6.31 11.28 -19.91
C GLU A 125 6.90 11.81 -18.60
N ARG A 126 6.04 12.26 -17.68
CA ARG A 126 6.47 12.67 -16.34
C ARG A 126 7.12 11.51 -15.56
N MET A 127 6.57 10.31 -15.68
CA MET A 127 7.14 9.10 -15.04
C MET A 127 8.58 8.85 -15.46
N PHE A 128 8.91 9.04 -16.76
CA PHE A 128 10.24 8.81 -17.31
C PHE A 128 11.14 10.04 -17.31
N THR A 129 10.64 11.19 -16.90
CA THR A 129 11.45 12.41 -16.76
C THR A 129 12.35 12.28 -15.54
N PRO A 130 13.69 12.36 -15.66
CA PRO A 130 14.63 12.14 -14.54
C PRO A 130 14.37 13.07 -13.35
N ALA A 131 13.93 14.32 -13.61
CA ALA A 131 13.65 15.29 -12.55
C ALA A 131 12.46 14.88 -11.66
N THR A 132 11.55 14.04 -12.12
CA THR A 132 10.43 13.50 -11.32
C THR A 132 10.93 12.57 -10.22
N GLY A 133 12.01 11.83 -10.46
CA GLY A 133 12.52 10.85 -9.51
C GLY A 133 11.59 9.66 -9.29
N CYS A 134 10.85 9.24 -10.33
CA CYS A 134 9.93 8.12 -10.24
C CYS A 134 10.67 6.83 -9.86
N THR A 135 10.20 6.15 -8.79
CA THR A 135 10.85 4.97 -8.23
C THR A 135 10.46 3.67 -8.93
N ASN A 136 9.35 3.66 -9.68
CA ASN A 136 8.74 2.46 -10.25
C ASN A 136 8.81 2.40 -11.78
N THR A 137 9.70 3.15 -12.41
CA THR A 137 9.89 3.15 -13.88
C THR A 137 10.15 1.78 -14.46
N TYR A 138 10.79 0.88 -13.68
CA TYR A 138 11.10 -0.49 -14.10
C TYR A 138 9.85 -1.32 -14.46
N MET A 139 8.68 -0.95 -13.95
CA MET A 139 7.41 -1.62 -14.27
C MET A 139 6.88 -1.24 -15.65
N TYR A 140 7.39 -0.16 -16.24
CA TYR A 140 6.91 0.44 -17.49
C TYR A 140 8.03 0.67 -18.51
N ASN A 141 9.28 0.33 -18.19
CA ASN A 141 10.45 0.59 -19.03
C ASN A 141 10.46 -0.19 -20.35
N MET A 142 9.54 -1.15 -20.53
CA MET A 142 9.31 -1.79 -21.82
C MET A 142 8.59 -0.88 -22.83
N ILE A 143 8.03 0.25 -22.42
CA ILE A 143 7.42 1.21 -23.36
C ILE A 143 8.53 1.81 -24.22
N THR A 144 8.35 1.77 -25.52
CA THR A 144 9.36 2.23 -26.49
C THR A 144 9.72 3.69 -26.22
N GLY A 145 11.02 3.97 -26.12
CA GLY A 145 11.54 5.30 -25.81
C GLY A 145 11.64 5.65 -24.32
N ALA A 146 11.12 4.83 -23.43
CA ALA A 146 11.17 5.04 -21.97
C ALA A 146 12.63 5.20 -21.48
N GLN A 147 13.56 4.33 -21.95
CA GLN A 147 14.97 4.39 -21.57
C GLN A 147 15.65 5.65 -22.09
N ASP A 148 15.32 6.10 -23.31
CA ASP A 148 15.91 7.33 -23.86
C ASP A 148 15.47 8.57 -23.08
N MET A 149 14.24 8.61 -22.56
CA MET A 149 13.81 9.66 -21.65
C MET A 149 14.53 9.59 -20.30
N LEU A 150 14.66 8.40 -19.70
CA LEU A 150 15.38 8.19 -18.44
C LEU A 150 16.85 8.59 -18.53
N ASP A 151 17.46 8.37 -19.69
CA ASP A 151 18.84 8.77 -19.98
C ASP A 151 18.98 10.27 -20.32
N GLY A 152 17.87 11.00 -20.41
CA GLY A 152 17.85 12.41 -20.83
C GLY A 152 18.17 12.65 -22.30
N LYS A 153 18.05 11.60 -23.15
CA LYS A 153 18.29 11.66 -24.60
C LYS A 153 17.03 12.12 -25.36
N ALA A 154 15.85 11.92 -24.79
CA ALA A 154 14.57 12.33 -25.34
C ALA A 154 13.75 13.06 -24.28
N THR A 155 12.85 13.94 -24.74
CA THR A 155 11.88 14.68 -23.92
C THR A 155 10.45 14.22 -24.16
N GLU A 156 10.24 13.36 -25.15
CA GLU A 156 8.94 12.79 -25.52
C GLU A 156 9.04 11.25 -25.55
N LEU A 157 7.95 10.60 -25.20
CA LEU A 157 7.84 9.14 -25.18
C LEU A 157 7.47 8.64 -26.59
N SER A 158 8.45 8.17 -27.36
CA SER A 158 8.26 7.75 -28.75
C SER A 158 7.29 6.57 -28.91
N GLY A 159 7.08 5.78 -27.87
CA GLY A 159 6.11 4.69 -27.84
C GLY A 159 4.67 5.12 -27.56
N PHE A 160 4.41 6.42 -27.37
CA PHE A 160 3.07 6.96 -27.19
C PHE A 160 2.59 7.59 -28.51
N GLU A 161 1.55 7.03 -29.12
CA GLU A 161 0.92 7.56 -30.34
C GLU A 161 -0.48 8.08 -30.03
N THR A 162 -0.70 9.39 -30.12
CA THR A 162 -2.04 9.98 -30.01
C THR A 162 -2.80 9.78 -31.32
N VAL A 163 -3.96 9.11 -31.28
CA VAL A 163 -4.85 8.92 -32.43
C VAL A 163 -5.88 10.05 -32.49
N ASP A 164 -6.53 10.32 -31.36
CA ASP A 164 -7.45 11.44 -31.14
C ASP A 164 -7.50 11.79 -29.64
N ASP A 165 -8.38 12.73 -29.23
CA ASP A 165 -8.50 13.19 -27.84
C ASP A 165 -8.84 12.07 -26.86
N TYR A 166 -9.32 10.92 -27.32
CA TYR A 166 -9.78 9.81 -26.49
C TYR A 166 -9.18 8.46 -26.85
N THR A 167 -8.36 8.39 -27.90
CA THR A 167 -7.75 7.15 -28.38
C THR A 167 -6.26 7.34 -28.56
N PHE A 168 -5.48 6.43 -28.02
CA PHE A 168 -4.02 6.40 -28.13
C PHE A 168 -3.50 4.98 -28.24
N LYS A 169 -2.24 4.85 -28.64
CA LYS A 169 -1.53 3.58 -28.66
C LYS A 169 -0.29 3.66 -27.79
N LEU A 170 -0.02 2.57 -27.09
CA LEU A 170 1.26 2.31 -26.42
C LEU A 170 2.01 1.20 -27.17
N HIS A 171 3.23 1.51 -27.56
CA HIS A 171 4.14 0.56 -28.18
C HIS A 171 5.16 0.09 -27.14
N ILE A 172 5.40 -1.22 -27.08
CA ILE A 172 6.35 -1.84 -26.18
C ILE A 172 7.44 -2.59 -26.96
N ASP A 173 8.67 -2.61 -26.45
CA ASP A 173 9.84 -3.18 -27.13
C ASP A 173 9.85 -4.71 -27.16
N TYR A 174 9.14 -5.35 -26.22
CA TYR A 174 9.05 -6.81 -26.13
C TYR A 174 7.73 -7.22 -25.45
N LYS A 175 7.26 -8.44 -25.77
CA LYS A 175 6.03 -8.98 -25.14
C LYS A 175 6.20 -9.09 -23.63
N PHE A 176 5.27 -8.46 -22.92
CA PHE A 176 5.24 -8.49 -21.46
C PHE A 176 3.81 -8.76 -20.98
N ALA A 177 3.53 -9.99 -20.60
CA ALA A 177 2.18 -10.42 -20.24
C ALA A 177 1.53 -9.57 -19.12
N PRO A 178 2.26 -9.10 -18.07
CA PRO A 178 1.67 -8.25 -17.03
C PRO A 178 1.47 -6.79 -17.42
N PHE A 179 1.67 -6.38 -18.68
CA PHE A 179 1.66 -4.96 -19.06
C PHE A 179 0.35 -4.25 -18.70
N VAL A 180 -0.80 -4.86 -19.04
CA VAL A 180 -2.12 -4.29 -18.72
C VAL A 180 -2.35 -4.24 -17.21
N ALA A 181 -1.92 -5.27 -16.51
CA ALA A 181 -1.95 -5.34 -15.05
C ALA A 181 -1.18 -4.18 -14.39
N ASN A 182 -0.01 -3.86 -14.94
CA ASN A 182 0.78 -2.71 -14.45
C ASN A 182 0.07 -1.37 -14.69
N LEU A 183 -0.73 -1.24 -15.76
CA LEU A 183 -1.53 -0.02 -16.01
C LEU A 183 -2.66 0.18 -14.98
N GLY A 184 -2.93 -0.81 -14.15
CA GLY A 184 -3.87 -0.74 -13.02
C GLY A 184 -3.21 -0.45 -11.67
N MET A 185 -1.91 -0.14 -11.64
CA MET A 185 -1.20 0.22 -10.40
C MET A 185 -1.27 1.73 -10.14
N ASP A 186 -1.23 2.13 -8.89
CA ASP A 186 -1.32 3.53 -8.42
C ASP A 186 -0.33 4.46 -9.13
N TYR A 187 0.85 3.93 -9.51
CA TYR A 187 1.92 4.67 -10.20
C TYR A 187 1.53 5.11 -11.62
N ALA A 188 0.55 4.42 -12.23
CA ALA A 188 -0.01 4.73 -13.54
C ALA A 188 -1.34 5.49 -13.45
N SER A 189 -1.70 6.02 -12.28
CA SER A 189 -2.85 6.91 -12.13
C SER A 189 -2.68 8.15 -13.00
N ILE A 190 -3.75 8.57 -13.68
CA ILE A 190 -3.68 9.67 -14.66
C ILE A 190 -3.78 11.02 -13.96
N TYR A 191 -2.81 11.87 -14.23
CA TYR A 191 -2.70 13.23 -13.68
C TYR A 191 -3.19 14.27 -14.68
N PRO A 192 -3.95 15.29 -14.24
CA PRO A 192 -4.29 16.44 -15.10
C PRO A 192 -3.01 17.19 -15.45
N SER A 193 -2.67 17.21 -16.75
CA SER A 193 -1.40 17.71 -17.27
C SER A 193 -1.10 19.15 -16.81
N ASP A 194 -2.05 20.07 -17.05
CA ASP A 194 -1.91 21.49 -16.69
C ASP A 194 -1.78 21.71 -15.18
N ALA A 195 -2.65 21.07 -14.40
CA ALA A 195 -2.68 21.28 -12.95
C ALA A 195 -1.46 20.65 -12.26
N CYS A 196 -1.04 19.46 -12.69
CA CYS A 196 0.16 18.80 -12.17
C CYS A 196 1.43 19.60 -12.52
N ALA A 197 1.55 20.06 -13.77
CA ALA A 197 2.68 20.88 -14.20
C ALA A 197 2.73 22.22 -13.44
N ALA A 198 1.59 22.88 -13.25
CA ALA A 198 1.51 24.13 -12.48
C ALA A 198 1.87 23.95 -10.99
N ALA A 199 1.51 22.83 -10.39
CA ALA A 199 1.85 22.51 -9.00
C ALA A 199 3.36 22.18 -8.83
N GLY A 200 4.01 21.62 -9.86
CA GLY A 200 5.43 21.27 -9.83
C GLY A 200 5.79 20.44 -8.61
N GLU A 201 6.77 20.88 -7.82
CA GLU A 201 7.22 20.19 -6.59
C GLU A 201 6.18 20.14 -5.46
N ASN A 202 5.08 20.88 -5.59
CA ASN A 202 3.97 20.86 -4.63
C ASN A 202 2.89 19.83 -4.99
N TRP A 203 3.02 19.12 -6.11
CA TRP A 203 2.11 18.05 -6.45
C TRP A 203 2.13 16.95 -5.38
N GLY A 204 0.94 16.54 -4.92
CA GLY A 204 0.81 15.56 -3.84
C GLY A 204 1.07 16.10 -2.43
N LYS A 205 1.27 17.42 -2.24
CA LYS A 205 1.41 18.05 -0.93
C LYS A 205 0.16 18.88 -0.58
N GLY A 206 -0.22 18.86 0.71
CA GLY A 206 -1.41 19.55 1.16
C GLY A 206 -2.65 19.06 0.40
N THR A 207 -3.37 19.98 -0.22
CA THR A 207 -4.55 19.67 -1.05
C THR A 207 -4.25 19.61 -2.55
N ASN A 208 -2.98 19.67 -2.96
CA ASN A 208 -2.57 19.68 -4.35
C ASN A 208 -2.51 18.28 -4.96
N LEU A 209 -3.61 17.55 -4.86
CA LEU A 209 -3.80 16.28 -5.56
C LEU A 209 -5.18 16.33 -6.22
N ILE A 210 -5.19 16.47 -7.54
CA ILE A 210 -6.38 16.55 -8.37
C ILE A 210 -6.48 15.25 -9.18
N GLY A 211 -7.61 14.59 -9.11
CA GLY A 211 -7.85 13.34 -9.84
C GLY A 211 -9.29 13.22 -10.30
N THR A 212 -9.59 12.09 -10.91
CA THR A 212 -10.93 11.74 -11.39
C THR A 212 -11.72 10.95 -10.37
N GLY A 213 -11.10 10.54 -9.27
CA GLY A 213 -11.63 9.61 -8.27
C GLY A 213 -12.85 10.10 -7.49
N PRO A 214 -13.44 9.20 -6.66
CA PRO A 214 -14.71 9.46 -5.97
C PRO A 214 -14.65 10.55 -4.90
N TYR A 215 -13.47 10.88 -4.38
CA TYR A 215 -13.29 11.89 -3.36
C TYR A 215 -12.28 12.97 -3.79
N VAL A 216 -12.33 14.11 -3.10
CA VAL A 216 -11.36 15.20 -3.19
C VAL A 216 -10.82 15.52 -1.81
N ILE A 217 -9.55 15.88 -1.71
CA ILE A 217 -8.93 16.31 -0.46
C ILE A 217 -9.47 17.69 -0.09
N LYS A 218 -10.17 17.79 1.02
CA LYS A 218 -10.66 19.05 1.59
C LYS A 218 -9.65 19.67 2.54
N GLU A 219 -8.96 18.82 3.31
CA GLU A 219 -7.98 19.20 4.31
C GLU A 219 -6.89 18.12 4.36
N ASN A 220 -5.66 18.52 4.44
CA ASN A 220 -4.53 17.64 4.67
C ASN A 220 -3.59 18.30 5.68
N ASP A 221 -3.73 17.90 6.94
CA ASP A 221 -2.72 18.12 7.97
C ASP A 221 -1.79 16.90 7.94
N GLU A 222 -0.66 17.07 7.30
CA GLU A 222 0.33 16.01 7.08
C GLU A 222 0.84 15.35 8.38
N GLN A 223 0.52 15.89 9.54
CA GLN A 223 0.91 15.34 10.84
C GLN A 223 -0.21 14.55 11.53
N THR A 224 -1.46 14.90 11.29
CA THR A 224 -2.59 14.37 12.07
C THR A 224 -3.65 13.65 11.26
N LYS A 225 -4.06 14.18 10.10
CA LYS A 225 -5.10 13.56 9.28
C LYS A 225 -5.26 14.16 7.88
N VAL A 226 -5.87 13.38 7.02
CA VAL A 226 -6.42 13.83 5.74
C VAL A 226 -7.95 13.72 5.79
N VAL A 227 -8.65 14.77 5.39
CA VAL A 227 -10.11 14.81 5.27
C VAL A 227 -10.49 14.89 3.80
N MET A 228 -11.29 13.93 3.35
CA MET A 228 -11.78 13.84 1.99
C MET A 228 -13.30 13.94 1.97
N VAL A 229 -13.84 14.59 0.93
CA VAL A 229 -15.28 14.75 0.68
C VAL A 229 -15.62 14.28 -0.74
N PRO A 230 -16.89 13.89 -1.02
CA PRO A 230 -17.27 13.41 -2.33
C PRO A 230 -16.93 14.37 -3.47
N ASN A 231 -16.33 13.83 -4.52
CA ASN A 231 -16.08 14.54 -5.78
C ASN A 231 -17.41 14.76 -6.51
N LYS A 232 -17.82 16.01 -6.68
CA LYS A 232 -19.06 16.37 -7.39
C LYS A 232 -18.98 16.10 -8.90
N LYS A 233 -17.78 15.89 -9.43
CA LYS A 233 -17.52 15.61 -10.84
C LYS A 233 -17.29 14.13 -11.14
N TYR A 234 -17.37 13.28 -10.09
CA TYR A 234 -17.10 11.87 -10.24
C TYR A 234 -18.00 11.22 -11.30
N HIS A 235 -17.37 10.50 -12.21
CA HIS A 235 -18.02 9.84 -13.35
C HIS A 235 -18.70 8.51 -13.01
N GLY A 236 -18.37 7.94 -11.85
CA GLY A 236 -18.90 6.67 -11.36
C GLY A 236 -20.09 6.84 -10.42
N LYS A 237 -20.36 5.79 -9.64
CA LYS A 237 -21.41 5.82 -8.64
C LYS A 237 -21.01 6.76 -7.48
N LYS A 238 -21.91 7.69 -7.14
CA LYS A 238 -21.71 8.61 -6.00
C LYS A 238 -21.34 7.83 -4.72
N PRO A 239 -20.28 8.23 -3.99
CA PRO A 239 -19.94 7.64 -2.69
C PRO A 239 -21.10 7.72 -1.68
N ASN A 240 -21.17 6.73 -0.81
CA ASN A 240 -22.22 6.67 0.23
C ASN A 240 -21.84 7.47 1.49
N LEU A 241 -20.57 7.81 1.67
CA LEU A 241 -20.06 8.59 2.79
C LEU A 241 -20.02 10.07 2.42
N ASP A 242 -20.38 10.92 3.36
CA ASP A 242 -20.28 12.38 3.21
C ASP A 242 -18.85 12.87 3.52
N ARG A 243 -18.09 12.05 4.29
CA ARG A 243 -16.71 12.36 4.65
C ARG A 243 -15.91 11.07 4.93
N LEU A 244 -14.69 11.03 4.42
CA LEU A 244 -13.70 10.01 4.70
C LEU A 244 -12.50 10.69 5.37
N GLU A 245 -12.11 10.23 6.55
CA GLU A 245 -10.95 10.73 7.27
C GLU A 245 -9.90 9.65 7.43
N ILE A 246 -8.67 9.92 7.02
CA ILE A 246 -7.50 9.10 7.34
C ILE A 246 -6.81 9.75 8.52
N VAL A 247 -6.87 9.11 9.68
CA VAL A 247 -6.33 9.62 10.95
C VAL A 247 -4.96 8.99 11.21
N TYR A 248 -3.93 9.80 11.41
CA TYR A 248 -2.56 9.33 11.62
C TYR A 248 -2.28 9.02 13.08
N ILE A 249 -2.05 7.75 13.39
CA ILE A 249 -1.73 7.23 14.72
C ILE A 249 -0.63 6.18 14.56
N ASP A 250 0.60 6.50 14.98
CA ASP A 250 1.77 5.63 14.77
C ASP A 250 1.82 4.45 15.76
N ASP A 251 1.37 4.63 17.00
CA ASP A 251 1.39 3.60 18.03
C ASP A 251 0.15 2.70 17.97
N TYR A 252 0.36 1.39 17.85
CA TYR A 252 -0.74 0.42 17.69
C TYR A 252 -1.64 0.33 18.91
N SER A 253 -1.11 0.47 20.12
CA SER A 253 -1.93 0.43 21.35
C SER A 253 -2.83 1.65 21.45
N THR A 254 -2.29 2.84 21.09
CA THR A 254 -3.06 4.08 20.99
C THR A 254 -4.15 3.96 19.93
N LYS A 255 -3.82 3.37 18.77
CA LYS A 255 -4.78 3.16 17.68
C LYS A 255 -5.96 2.29 18.12
N MET A 256 -5.69 1.21 18.85
CA MET A 256 -6.73 0.36 19.42
C MET A 256 -7.56 1.08 20.48
N MET A 257 -6.97 1.90 21.34
CA MET A 257 -7.72 2.72 22.29
C MET A 257 -8.66 3.72 21.61
N GLU A 258 -8.21 4.36 20.53
CA GLU A 258 -9.05 5.27 19.74
C GLU A 258 -10.22 4.53 19.05
N TYR A 259 -9.98 3.29 18.62
CA TYR A 259 -11.03 2.41 18.09
C TYR A 259 -12.05 2.02 19.18
N GLU A 260 -11.62 1.57 20.34
CA GLU A 260 -12.49 1.23 21.47
C GLU A 260 -13.35 2.40 21.95
N GLN A 261 -12.82 3.64 21.86
CA GLN A 261 -13.55 4.86 22.21
C GLN A 261 -14.52 5.34 21.11
N GLY A 262 -14.44 4.74 19.90
CA GLY A 262 -15.24 5.15 18.74
C GLY A 262 -14.77 6.45 18.10
N ASN A 263 -13.51 6.84 18.30
CA ASN A 263 -12.88 7.99 17.66
C ASN A 263 -12.41 7.68 16.23
N ILE A 264 -12.15 6.40 15.94
CA ILE A 264 -11.95 5.85 14.60
C ILE A 264 -12.85 4.64 14.40
N ASP A 265 -13.20 4.35 13.15
CA ASP A 265 -14.18 3.32 12.77
C ASP A 265 -13.50 2.03 12.28
N MET A 266 -12.23 2.11 11.88
CA MET A 266 -11.40 0.99 11.42
C MET A 266 -9.92 1.28 11.63
N CYS A 267 -9.13 0.25 11.91
CA CYS A 267 -7.67 0.34 11.91
C CYS A 267 -7.03 -1.02 11.65
N ASP A 268 -5.73 -1.03 11.38
CA ASP A 268 -4.93 -2.25 11.38
C ASP A 268 -4.61 -2.72 12.81
N LEU A 269 -4.74 -4.00 13.05
CA LEU A 269 -4.36 -4.66 14.30
C LEU A 269 -2.98 -5.31 14.11
N ASP A 270 -1.99 -4.84 14.87
CA ASP A 270 -0.67 -5.46 14.87
C ASP A 270 -0.70 -6.86 15.47
N THR A 271 0.06 -7.79 14.90
CA THR A 271 0.12 -9.18 15.38
C THR A 271 0.59 -9.33 16.82
N SER A 272 1.33 -8.36 17.36
CA SER A 272 1.75 -8.35 18.76
C SER A 272 0.60 -8.14 19.75
N LEU A 273 -0.48 -7.52 19.29
CA LEU A 273 -1.70 -7.27 20.07
C LEU A 273 -2.78 -8.32 19.83
N LEU A 274 -2.63 -9.19 18.83
CA LEU A 274 -3.65 -10.17 18.45
C LEU A 274 -4.08 -11.05 19.64
N ASP A 275 -3.12 -11.51 20.47
CA ASP A 275 -3.43 -12.33 21.63
C ASP A 275 -4.28 -11.63 22.69
N GLN A 276 -4.19 -10.30 22.78
CA GLN A 276 -5.01 -9.49 23.67
C GLN A 276 -6.45 -9.38 23.19
N TYR A 277 -6.66 -9.29 21.86
CA TYR A 277 -7.97 -8.98 21.28
C TYR A 277 -8.72 -10.17 20.73
N LYS A 278 -8.06 -11.29 20.38
CA LYS A 278 -8.69 -12.49 19.79
C LYS A 278 -9.77 -13.15 20.67
N ASP A 279 -9.69 -12.94 22.00
CA ASP A 279 -10.64 -13.46 22.99
C ASP A 279 -11.41 -12.35 23.71
N SER A 280 -11.29 -11.09 23.25
CA SER A 280 -11.99 -9.93 23.79
C SER A 280 -13.41 -9.79 23.24
N ASP A 281 -14.15 -8.80 23.72
CA ASP A 281 -15.47 -8.45 23.19
C ASP A 281 -15.42 -7.97 21.73
N LEU A 282 -14.22 -7.58 21.23
CA LEU A 282 -13.98 -7.14 19.85
C LEU A 282 -13.61 -8.29 18.90
N LYS A 283 -13.55 -9.52 19.36
CA LYS A 283 -13.10 -10.67 18.55
C LYS A 283 -13.85 -10.85 17.23
N ASP A 284 -15.15 -10.56 17.24
CA ASP A 284 -16.01 -10.70 16.05
C ASP A 284 -15.87 -9.52 15.06
N GLU A 285 -15.14 -8.48 15.46
CA GLU A 285 -14.81 -7.32 14.63
C GLU A 285 -13.44 -7.46 13.94
N ILE A 286 -12.66 -8.50 14.34
CA ILE A 286 -11.34 -8.77 13.76
C ILE A 286 -11.52 -9.52 12.44
N THR A 287 -11.11 -8.88 11.33
CA THR A 287 -11.06 -9.51 10.03
C THR A 287 -9.62 -9.81 9.64
N GLN A 288 -9.30 -11.07 9.38
CA GLN A 288 -8.01 -11.47 8.86
C GLN A 288 -8.06 -11.59 7.34
N VAL A 289 -7.20 -10.84 6.65
CA VAL A 289 -7.00 -10.94 5.22
C VAL A 289 -5.60 -11.44 4.92
N THR A 290 -5.45 -12.28 3.90
CA THR A 290 -4.13 -12.73 3.42
C THR A 290 -3.65 -11.76 2.35
N PRO A 291 -2.64 -10.90 2.64
CA PRO A 291 -2.11 -10.02 1.63
C PRO A 291 -1.33 -10.82 0.58
N LEU A 292 -1.31 -10.34 -0.67
CA LEU A 292 -0.48 -10.89 -1.74
C LEU A 292 0.99 -10.47 -1.57
N GLY A 293 1.55 -10.71 -0.41
CA GLY A 293 2.88 -10.29 -0.01
C GLY A 293 3.71 -11.44 0.55
N THR A 294 5.01 -11.42 0.30
CA THR A 294 5.97 -12.41 0.83
C THR A 294 7.06 -11.73 1.63
N TYR A 295 7.25 -12.15 2.87
CA TYR A 295 8.44 -11.77 3.64
C TYR A 295 9.63 -12.63 3.22
N PHE A 296 10.73 -11.99 2.88
CA PHE A 296 11.94 -12.67 2.45
C PHE A 296 13.21 -11.95 2.91
N LEU A 297 14.32 -12.69 2.98
CA LEU A 297 15.64 -12.12 3.15
C LEU A 297 16.16 -11.69 1.77
N SER A 298 16.27 -10.39 1.54
CA SER A 298 16.97 -9.87 0.36
C SER A 298 18.47 -10.05 0.53
N ILE A 299 19.09 -10.77 -0.38
CA ILE A 299 20.50 -11.10 -0.33
C ILE A 299 21.26 -10.23 -1.31
N LYS A 300 22.27 -9.53 -0.79
CA LYS A 300 23.22 -8.78 -1.63
C LYS A 300 24.20 -9.77 -2.26
N ASP A 301 24.08 -9.99 -3.55
CA ASP A 301 24.81 -10.99 -4.33
C ASP A 301 26.32 -10.72 -4.45
N ASN A 302 26.73 -9.45 -4.29
CA ASN A 302 28.13 -9.03 -4.26
C ASN A 302 28.73 -8.96 -2.84
N ASP A 303 28.01 -9.42 -1.81
CA ASP A 303 28.55 -9.57 -0.46
C ASP A 303 29.55 -10.75 -0.44
N PRO A 304 30.76 -10.59 0.15
CA PRO A 304 31.79 -11.62 0.15
C PRO A 304 31.37 -12.97 0.73
N VAL A 305 30.43 -12.99 1.68
CA VAL A 305 29.90 -14.19 2.35
C VAL A 305 28.66 -14.70 1.62
N LEU A 306 27.71 -13.80 1.36
CA LEU A 306 26.38 -14.15 0.82
C LEU A 306 26.40 -14.44 -0.70
N SER A 307 27.46 -14.04 -1.44
CA SER A 307 27.68 -14.44 -2.83
C SER A 307 27.88 -15.95 -2.98
N ASN A 308 28.31 -16.64 -1.91
CA ASN A 308 28.50 -18.08 -1.93
C ASN A 308 27.17 -18.84 -1.87
N LYS A 309 26.90 -19.66 -2.88
CA LYS A 309 25.67 -20.45 -2.99
C LYS A 309 25.44 -21.37 -1.77
N ALA A 310 26.51 -22.01 -1.25
CA ALA A 310 26.42 -22.91 -0.12
C ALA A 310 25.98 -22.19 1.16
N VAL A 311 26.38 -20.93 1.36
CA VAL A 311 25.92 -20.10 2.48
C VAL A 311 24.44 -19.82 2.35
N ARG A 312 23.95 -19.43 1.17
CA ARG A 312 22.52 -19.16 0.94
C ARG A 312 21.67 -20.41 1.11
N GLU A 313 22.14 -21.57 0.63
CA GLU A 313 21.47 -22.86 0.84
C GLU A 313 21.42 -23.24 2.32
N ALA A 314 22.51 -23.07 3.05
CA ALA A 314 22.57 -23.33 4.48
C ALA A 314 21.64 -22.41 5.27
N ILE A 315 21.53 -21.12 4.93
CA ILE A 315 20.57 -20.18 5.51
C ILE A 315 19.13 -20.70 5.29
N SER A 316 18.80 -21.10 4.07
CA SER A 316 17.46 -21.61 3.75
C SER A 316 17.11 -22.89 4.51
N LEU A 317 18.07 -23.80 4.72
CA LEU A 317 17.90 -25.04 5.49
C LEU A 317 17.81 -24.79 7.01
N ALA A 318 18.50 -23.76 7.50
CA ALA A 318 18.54 -23.46 8.94
C ALA A 318 17.25 -22.80 9.45
N ILE A 319 16.54 -22.05 8.61
CA ILE A 319 15.34 -21.33 9.03
C ILE A 319 14.14 -22.27 9.19
N ASN A 320 13.59 -22.34 10.42
CA ASN A 320 12.34 -23.05 10.70
C ASN A 320 11.12 -22.15 10.38
N ARG A 321 10.70 -22.15 9.10
CA ARG A 321 9.58 -21.30 8.65
C ARG A 321 8.26 -21.63 9.34
N LYS A 322 8.01 -22.90 9.66
CA LYS A 322 6.77 -23.32 10.34
C LYS A 322 6.70 -22.75 11.76
N GLU A 323 7.78 -22.86 12.52
CA GLU A 323 7.86 -22.30 13.86
C GLU A 323 7.83 -20.77 13.85
N LEU A 324 8.53 -20.14 12.88
CA LEU A 324 8.49 -18.70 12.69
C LEU A 324 7.05 -18.20 12.49
N CYS A 325 6.29 -18.85 11.62
CA CYS A 325 4.89 -18.47 11.36
C CYS A 325 3.99 -18.76 12.56
N SER A 326 4.07 -19.95 13.15
CA SER A 326 3.14 -20.37 14.23
C SER A 326 3.43 -19.70 15.56
N THR A 327 4.71 -19.45 15.89
CA THR A 327 5.11 -18.99 17.23
C THR A 327 5.50 -17.52 17.25
N VAL A 328 6.36 -17.09 16.32
CA VAL A 328 6.85 -15.70 16.31
C VAL A 328 5.80 -14.75 15.76
N LEU A 329 5.05 -15.21 14.75
CA LEU A 329 3.99 -14.43 14.09
C LEU A 329 2.57 -14.83 14.54
N ASN A 330 2.45 -15.60 15.63
CA ASN A 330 1.17 -16.00 16.24
C ASN A 330 0.16 -16.61 15.24
N GLY A 331 0.64 -17.31 14.20
CA GLY A 331 -0.20 -17.88 13.15
C GLY A 331 -0.71 -16.89 12.12
N ALA A 332 -0.27 -15.62 12.16
CA ALA A 332 -0.69 -14.60 11.20
C ALA A 332 0.00 -14.68 9.82
N ALA A 333 0.81 -15.72 9.60
CA ALA A 333 1.48 -15.95 8.33
C ALA A 333 1.62 -17.46 8.05
N GLU A 334 1.83 -17.80 6.78
CA GLU A 334 2.11 -19.16 6.34
C GLU A 334 3.50 -19.27 5.71
N PRO A 335 4.15 -20.47 5.78
CA PRO A 335 5.43 -20.69 5.12
C PRO A 335 5.33 -20.55 3.61
N ALA A 336 6.02 -19.58 3.02
CA ALA A 336 6.05 -19.39 1.58
C ALA A 336 6.95 -20.42 0.88
N SER A 337 6.50 -20.94 -0.26
CA SER A 337 7.29 -21.82 -1.14
C SER A 337 7.97 -21.06 -2.29
N SER A 338 7.48 -19.86 -2.61
CA SER A 338 8.01 -18.99 -3.66
C SER A 338 7.73 -17.51 -3.35
N PHE A 339 8.17 -16.62 -4.23
CA PHE A 339 7.79 -15.20 -4.18
C PHE A 339 6.32 -14.96 -4.55
N LEU A 340 5.77 -15.83 -5.39
CA LEU A 340 4.39 -15.71 -5.83
C LEU A 340 3.48 -16.44 -4.84
N ASN A 341 2.61 -15.71 -4.18
CA ASN A 341 1.63 -16.26 -3.25
C ASN A 341 0.47 -16.94 -3.99
N PRO A 342 -0.30 -17.81 -3.31
CA PRO A 342 -1.59 -18.26 -3.80
C PRO A 342 -2.46 -17.06 -4.22
N GLY A 343 -3.07 -17.14 -5.42
CA GLY A 343 -3.85 -16.05 -6.01
C GLY A 343 -3.06 -15.11 -6.93
N VAL A 344 -1.72 -15.14 -6.91
CA VAL A 344 -0.90 -14.38 -7.85
C VAL A 344 -0.71 -15.19 -9.14
N PRO A 345 -0.94 -14.60 -10.33
CA PRO A 345 -0.69 -15.29 -11.60
C PRO A 345 0.75 -15.84 -11.68
N GLY A 346 0.88 -17.11 -12.06
CA GLY A 346 2.17 -17.80 -12.08
C GLY A 346 2.54 -18.52 -10.79
N HIS A 347 1.70 -18.46 -9.74
CA HIS A 347 1.90 -19.31 -8.56
C HIS A 347 1.86 -20.80 -8.94
N ASP A 348 2.76 -21.58 -8.32
CA ASP A 348 2.82 -23.04 -8.51
C ASP A 348 2.84 -23.74 -7.14
N ASP A 349 1.74 -24.36 -6.78
CA ASP A 349 1.57 -25.14 -5.54
C ASP A 349 2.52 -26.34 -5.43
N LYS A 350 3.13 -26.76 -6.54
CA LYS A 350 4.06 -27.91 -6.58
C LYS A 350 5.49 -27.52 -6.21
N LEU A 351 5.80 -26.24 -6.16
CA LEU A 351 7.12 -25.75 -5.74
C LEU A 351 7.37 -26.13 -4.28
N LYS A 352 8.52 -26.74 -4.06
CA LYS A 352 8.98 -27.11 -2.73
C LYS A 352 10.10 -26.18 -2.30
N THR A 353 9.97 -25.63 -1.09
CA THR A 353 11.06 -24.93 -0.44
C THR A 353 11.98 -25.92 0.27
N TYR A 354 13.13 -25.45 0.72
CA TYR A 354 13.99 -26.22 1.60
C TYR A 354 13.27 -26.53 2.93
N GLU A 355 13.17 -27.81 3.28
CA GLU A 355 12.70 -28.21 4.61
C GLU A 355 13.76 -27.85 5.66
N HIS A 356 13.30 -27.43 6.83
CA HIS A 356 14.17 -27.12 7.95
C HIS A 356 15.04 -28.33 8.33
N ASN A 357 16.37 -28.17 8.22
CA ASN A 357 17.33 -29.22 8.53
C ASN A 357 18.71 -28.64 8.89
N VAL A 358 18.90 -28.37 10.18
CA VAL A 358 20.16 -27.82 10.71
C VAL A 358 21.35 -28.73 10.43
N LYS A 359 21.17 -30.09 10.53
CA LYS A 359 22.26 -31.03 10.24
C LYS A 359 22.72 -30.91 8.78
N LYS A 360 21.77 -30.81 7.84
CA LYS A 360 22.09 -30.63 6.42
C LYS A 360 22.70 -29.25 6.16
N ALA A 361 22.24 -28.20 6.84
CA ALA A 361 22.85 -26.86 6.73
C ALA A 361 24.34 -26.89 7.13
N LYS A 362 24.66 -27.51 8.25
CA LYS A 362 26.07 -27.71 8.69
C LYS A 362 26.89 -28.51 7.67
N GLN A 363 26.31 -29.57 7.11
CA GLN A 363 26.99 -30.41 6.12
C GLN A 363 27.30 -29.62 4.85
N VAL A 364 26.34 -28.83 4.34
CA VAL A 364 26.52 -27.98 3.15
C VAL A 364 27.67 -26.99 3.35
N LEU A 365 27.76 -26.37 4.52
CA LEU A 365 28.88 -25.46 4.84
C LEU A 365 30.22 -26.20 4.91
N ALA A 366 30.23 -27.36 5.58
CA ALA A 366 31.45 -28.17 5.71
C ALA A 366 31.97 -28.68 4.37
N ASP A 367 31.08 -29.17 3.48
CA ASP A 367 31.43 -29.63 2.14
C ASP A 367 31.98 -28.50 1.27
N ALA A 368 31.57 -27.25 1.51
CA ALA A 368 32.08 -26.06 0.87
C ALA A 368 33.36 -25.49 1.53
N GLY A 369 33.85 -26.09 2.63
CA GLY A 369 35.00 -25.61 3.37
C GLY A 369 34.77 -24.29 4.13
N ILE A 370 33.50 -23.99 4.43
CA ILE A 370 33.09 -22.74 5.09
C ILE A 370 32.85 -22.99 6.56
N SER A 371 33.52 -22.22 7.42
CA SER A 371 33.28 -22.22 8.86
C SER A 371 32.83 -20.86 9.36
N ASN A 372 31.77 -20.85 10.18
CA ASN A 372 31.23 -19.68 10.86
C ASN A 372 31.02 -18.44 9.94
N PRO A 373 30.28 -18.56 8.83
CA PRO A 373 30.03 -17.42 7.97
C PRO A 373 29.28 -16.35 8.75
N THR A 374 29.74 -15.10 8.61
CA THR A 374 29.19 -13.96 9.35
C THR A 374 28.76 -12.88 8.38
N PHE A 375 27.54 -12.36 8.57
CA PHE A 375 26.99 -11.25 7.79
C PHE A 375 26.10 -10.34 8.64
N THR A 376 25.75 -9.16 8.12
CA THR A 376 24.84 -8.22 8.78
C THR A 376 23.52 -8.14 8.00
N CYS A 377 22.42 -8.29 8.72
CA CYS A 377 21.05 -8.08 8.21
C CYS A 377 20.53 -6.74 8.72
N LYS A 378 20.10 -5.85 7.83
CA LYS A 378 19.43 -4.60 8.20
C LYS A 378 17.93 -4.83 8.17
N VAL A 379 17.25 -4.45 9.23
CA VAL A 379 15.79 -4.58 9.39
C VAL A 379 15.19 -3.26 9.85
N ARG A 380 13.90 -3.07 9.60
CA ARG A 380 13.14 -1.99 10.23
C ARG A 380 12.74 -2.43 11.64
N GLN A 381 12.45 -1.49 12.49
CA GLN A 381 12.09 -1.75 13.89
C GLN A 381 10.97 -2.79 14.02
N LYS A 382 9.95 -2.73 13.18
CA LYS A 382 8.84 -3.69 13.20
C LYS A 382 9.23 -5.14 12.86
N GLU A 383 10.37 -5.37 12.20
CA GLU A 383 10.88 -6.71 11.88
C GLU A 383 11.91 -7.25 12.90
N GLU A 384 12.25 -6.51 13.96
CA GLU A 384 13.25 -6.94 14.97
C GLU A 384 12.93 -8.29 15.60
N LYS A 385 11.64 -8.58 15.88
CA LYS A 385 11.19 -9.85 16.44
C LYS A 385 11.50 -11.02 15.48
N ILE A 386 11.25 -10.83 14.19
CA ILE A 386 11.58 -11.82 13.16
C ILE A 386 13.10 -12.00 13.07
N ALA A 387 13.86 -10.90 13.02
CA ALA A 387 15.32 -10.93 12.93
C ALA A 387 15.94 -11.68 14.11
N THR A 388 15.45 -11.47 15.33
CA THR A 388 15.90 -12.19 16.54
C THR A 388 15.67 -13.70 16.43
N ALA A 389 14.52 -14.12 15.91
CA ALA A 389 14.26 -15.55 15.69
C ALA A 389 15.19 -16.13 14.60
N LEU A 390 15.41 -15.38 13.51
CA LEU A 390 16.36 -15.80 12.46
C LEU A 390 17.78 -15.93 13.00
N GLN A 391 18.25 -15.01 13.85
CA GLN A 391 19.56 -15.13 14.52
C GLN A 391 19.68 -16.45 15.29
N ALA A 392 18.64 -16.83 16.03
CA ALA A 392 18.64 -18.07 16.80
C ALA A 392 18.74 -19.31 15.90
N TYR A 393 17.92 -19.39 14.84
CA TYR A 393 17.96 -20.50 13.89
C TYR A 393 19.31 -20.61 13.16
N LEU A 394 19.86 -19.49 12.71
CA LEU A 394 21.13 -19.46 12.01
C LEU A 394 22.30 -19.86 12.92
N LYS A 395 22.29 -19.40 14.17
CA LYS A 395 23.30 -19.75 15.17
C LYS A 395 23.38 -21.27 15.40
N GLU A 396 22.23 -21.97 15.41
CA GLU A 396 22.22 -23.43 15.52
C GLU A 396 22.95 -24.12 14.36
N ALA A 397 22.92 -23.52 13.18
CA ALA A 397 23.64 -24.02 11.99
C ALA A 397 25.10 -23.55 11.92
N GLY A 398 25.60 -22.79 12.90
CA GLY A 398 26.96 -22.25 12.91
C GLY A 398 27.10 -21.00 12.02
N ILE A 399 26.02 -20.28 11.74
CA ILE A 399 26.00 -19.04 10.95
C ILE A 399 25.76 -17.87 11.90
N THR A 400 26.55 -16.81 11.80
CA THR A 400 26.38 -15.59 12.58
C THR A 400 25.69 -14.50 11.75
N MET A 401 24.51 -14.09 12.18
CA MET A 401 23.80 -12.94 11.62
C MET A 401 23.81 -11.80 12.65
N ASN A 402 24.41 -10.67 12.31
CA ASN A 402 24.29 -9.43 13.07
C ASN A 402 23.05 -8.66 12.59
N VAL A 403 22.33 -7.99 13.49
CA VAL A 403 21.17 -7.15 13.20
C VAL A 403 21.50 -5.71 13.52
#